data_5bea6e004ff439f43e981a73fe069f78
#
_entry.id   5bea6e004ff439f43e981a73fe069f78
#
_cell.length_a   1.000
_cell.length_b   1.000
_cell.length_c   1.000
_cell.angle_alpha   90.00
_cell.angle_beta   90.00
_cell.angle_gamma   90.00
#
_symmetry.space_group_name_H-M   'P 1'
#
loop_
_entity.id
_entity.type
_entity.pdbx_description
1 polymer ?
#
loop_
_entity_poly.entity_id
_entity_poly.type
_entity_poly.pdbx_seq_one_letter_code
_entity_poly.pdbx_strand_id
1 'polypeptide(L)'
;GASGIGATLVESFAAQDAKVGFIDIDAAAGQALAARLSAISAHAPLFVAADLTDTAALDHAIDAVRQRFGPIGVLLNNAANDTRHAIDATTPESWDAGIAVNLKHQFFAARNVARDMMKSETGGSIVNFGSVSWMLKQGGMPVYTTAKAAVHGLTRSLAREWGPFNIRVNTLLPGWVMTERQLRLWSDEAAQRRTLDAQCLKRMLQPADIAAMALFLAADDSAMCTGQDFIVDGGWS
;
A
#
# COMPACT_ATOMS: atom_id res chain seq x y z
N GLY A 1 -1.75 -7.68 -2.62
CA GLY A 1 -2.76 -7.80 -1.60
C GLY A 1 -2.78 -9.14 -0.86
N ALA A 2 -2.14 -10.19 -1.42
CA ALA A 2 -2.30 -11.57 -0.93
C ALA A 2 -1.31 -11.97 0.17
N SER A 3 -0.30 -11.17 0.48
CA SER A 3 0.74 -11.51 1.44
C SER A 3 1.19 -10.30 2.27
N GLY A 4 1.91 -10.57 3.37
CA GLY A 4 2.53 -9.55 4.21
C GLY A 4 1.57 -8.46 4.67
N ILE A 5 1.96 -7.19 4.54
CA ILE A 5 1.12 -6.04 4.90
C ILE A 5 -0.21 -6.09 4.15
N GLY A 6 -0.20 -6.43 2.84
CA GLY A 6 -1.41 -6.49 2.03
C GLY A 6 -2.46 -7.47 2.56
N ALA A 7 -2.06 -8.69 2.91
CA ALA A 7 -2.97 -9.67 3.48
C ALA A 7 -3.58 -9.19 4.81
N THR A 8 -2.76 -8.60 5.69
CA THR A 8 -3.23 -8.05 6.96
C THR A 8 -4.19 -6.87 6.76
N LEU A 9 -3.97 -6.02 5.73
CA LEU A 9 -4.93 -4.98 5.35
C LEU A 9 -6.28 -5.60 4.95
N VAL A 10 -6.28 -6.60 4.07
CA VAL A 10 -7.52 -7.29 3.66
C VAL A 10 -8.25 -7.87 4.86
N GLU A 11 -7.54 -8.56 5.76
CA GLU A 11 -8.09 -9.13 7.00
C GLU A 11 -8.67 -8.04 7.93
N SER A 12 -7.92 -6.97 8.14
CA SER A 12 -8.32 -5.90 9.07
C SER A 12 -9.54 -5.14 8.57
N PHE A 13 -9.63 -4.84 7.27
CA PHE A 13 -10.80 -4.19 6.69
C PHE A 13 -12.01 -5.13 6.65
N ALA A 14 -11.82 -6.40 6.31
CA ALA A 14 -12.90 -7.41 6.36
C ALA A 14 -13.46 -7.58 7.78
N ALA A 15 -12.61 -7.50 8.82
CA ALA A 15 -13.02 -7.54 10.22
C ALA A 15 -13.82 -6.30 10.68
N GLN A 16 -13.80 -5.20 9.90
CA GLN A 16 -14.66 -4.02 10.09
C GLN A 16 -15.92 -4.07 9.21
N ASP A 17 -16.32 -5.26 8.74
CA ASP A 17 -17.46 -5.47 7.85
C ASP A 17 -17.39 -4.69 6.53
N ALA A 18 -16.17 -4.29 6.10
CA ALA A 18 -15.98 -3.64 4.82
C ALA A 18 -16.14 -4.63 3.66
N LYS A 19 -16.67 -4.14 2.53
CA LYS A 19 -16.66 -4.86 1.26
C LYS A 19 -15.29 -4.69 0.62
N VAL A 20 -14.43 -5.71 0.71
CA VAL A 20 -13.02 -5.64 0.31
C VAL A 20 -12.80 -6.28 -1.05
N GLY A 21 -12.31 -5.49 -2.02
CA GLY A 21 -11.67 -6.02 -3.22
C GLY A 21 -10.15 -5.92 -3.08
N PHE A 22 -9.40 -6.96 -3.49
CA PHE A 22 -7.96 -6.92 -3.49
C PHE A 22 -7.34 -7.57 -4.71
N ILE A 23 -6.20 -7.02 -5.12
CA ILE A 23 -5.49 -7.41 -6.34
C ILE A 23 -4.10 -7.90 -5.95
N ASP A 24 -3.67 -8.99 -6.57
CA ASP A 24 -2.30 -9.50 -6.47
C ASP A 24 -1.93 -10.27 -7.75
N ILE A 25 -0.64 -10.38 -8.03
CA ILE A 25 -0.11 -11.19 -9.12
C ILE A 25 -0.07 -12.69 -8.73
N ASP A 26 0.03 -13.00 -7.43
CA ASP A 26 0.01 -14.37 -6.90
C ASP A 26 -1.43 -14.87 -6.78
N ALA A 27 -1.89 -15.56 -7.83
CA ALA A 27 -3.24 -16.09 -7.91
C ALA A 27 -3.52 -17.11 -6.81
N ALA A 28 -2.55 -17.98 -6.47
CA ALA A 28 -2.73 -19.03 -5.47
C ALA A 28 -2.90 -18.45 -4.06
N ALA A 29 -2.01 -17.54 -3.67
CA ALA A 29 -2.09 -16.86 -2.38
C ALA A 29 -3.36 -16.02 -2.27
N GLY A 30 -3.75 -15.31 -3.35
CA GLY A 30 -4.96 -14.50 -3.37
C GLY A 30 -6.24 -15.30 -3.21
N GLN A 31 -6.37 -16.43 -3.92
CA GLN A 31 -7.50 -17.36 -3.80
C GLN A 31 -7.58 -17.95 -2.39
N ALA A 32 -6.46 -18.39 -1.83
CA ALA A 32 -6.40 -18.97 -0.49
C ALA A 32 -6.85 -17.96 0.58
N LEU A 33 -6.38 -16.69 0.50
CA LEU A 33 -6.78 -15.61 1.41
C LEU A 33 -8.29 -15.32 1.29
N ALA A 34 -8.80 -15.17 0.08
CA ALA A 34 -10.22 -14.92 -0.16
C ALA A 34 -11.10 -16.06 0.37
N ALA A 35 -10.74 -17.31 0.12
CA ALA A 35 -11.48 -18.48 0.62
C ALA A 35 -11.50 -18.53 2.15
N ARG A 36 -10.36 -18.30 2.80
CA ARG A 36 -10.26 -18.27 4.26
C ARG A 36 -11.14 -17.19 4.89
N LEU A 37 -11.09 -15.97 4.34
CA LEU A 37 -11.87 -14.86 4.87
C LEU A 37 -13.37 -14.97 4.56
N SER A 38 -13.75 -15.59 3.45
CA SER A 38 -15.16 -15.81 3.11
C SER A 38 -15.92 -16.64 4.16
N ALA A 39 -15.19 -17.45 4.93
CA ALA A 39 -15.79 -18.27 5.99
C ALA A 39 -16.08 -17.49 7.29
N ILE A 40 -15.46 -16.33 7.49
CA ILE A 40 -15.46 -15.62 8.78
C ILE A 40 -15.87 -14.14 8.68
N SER A 41 -15.96 -13.57 7.47
CA SER A 41 -16.30 -12.16 7.26
C SER A 41 -17.76 -12.00 6.85
N ALA A 42 -18.39 -10.89 7.26
CA ALA A 42 -19.76 -10.54 6.85
C ALA A 42 -19.90 -10.40 5.32
N HIS A 43 -18.85 -9.91 4.67
CA HIS A 43 -18.77 -9.80 3.22
C HIS A 43 -17.56 -10.57 2.71
N ALA A 44 -17.79 -11.60 1.89
CA ALA A 44 -16.70 -12.36 1.25
C ALA A 44 -15.83 -11.42 0.39
N PRO A 45 -14.51 -11.29 0.69
CA PRO A 45 -13.63 -10.45 -0.10
C PRO A 45 -13.52 -10.95 -1.55
N LEU A 46 -13.42 -10.00 -2.49
CA LEU A 46 -13.18 -10.32 -3.90
C LEU A 46 -11.70 -10.25 -4.20
N PHE A 47 -11.12 -11.36 -4.62
CA PHE A 47 -9.77 -11.42 -5.18
C PHE A 47 -9.79 -11.29 -6.70
N VAL A 48 -8.90 -10.45 -7.26
CA VAL A 48 -8.67 -10.37 -8.70
C VAL A 48 -7.17 -10.54 -8.98
N ALA A 49 -6.82 -11.53 -9.78
CA ALA A 49 -5.43 -11.74 -10.21
C ALA A 49 -5.09 -10.75 -11.32
N ALA A 50 -4.09 -9.89 -11.09
CA ALA A 50 -3.60 -8.96 -12.11
C ALA A 50 -2.16 -8.49 -11.82
N ASP A 51 -1.41 -8.24 -12.88
CA ASP A 51 -0.15 -7.50 -12.81
C ASP A 51 -0.45 -6.00 -12.85
N LEU A 52 -0.12 -5.30 -11.77
CA LEU A 52 -0.39 -3.85 -11.63
C LEU A 52 0.50 -2.98 -12.53
N THR A 53 1.55 -3.54 -13.13
CA THR A 53 2.40 -2.83 -14.11
C THR A 53 1.72 -2.68 -15.46
N ASP A 54 0.77 -3.58 -15.78
CA ASP A 54 -0.17 -3.45 -16.89
C ASP A 54 -1.39 -2.60 -16.45
N THR A 55 -1.44 -1.38 -16.95
CA THR A 55 -2.51 -0.43 -16.59
C THR A 55 -3.89 -0.85 -17.11
N ALA A 56 -3.98 -1.62 -18.18
CA ALA A 56 -5.27 -2.14 -18.67
C ALA A 56 -5.77 -3.26 -17.76
N ALA A 57 -4.90 -4.19 -17.35
CA ALA A 57 -5.22 -5.23 -16.38
C ALA A 57 -5.62 -4.62 -15.02
N LEU A 58 -4.93 -3.56 -14.57
CA LEU A 58 -5.27 -2.81 -13.37
C LEU A 58 -6.69 -2.20 -13.47
N ASP A 59 -6.99 -1.52 -14.57
CA ASP A 59 -8.31 -0.91 -14.78
C ASP A 59 -9.42 -1.98 -14.77
N HIS A 60 -9.24 -3.11 -15.48
CA HIS A 60 -10.19 -4.22 -15.47
C HIS A 60 -10.38 -4.83 -14.07
N ALA A 61 -9.31 -4.95 -13.29
CA ALA A 61 -9.39 -5.48 -11.94
C ALA A 61 -10.19 -4.54 -11.01
N ILE A 62 -9.98 -3.22 -11.12
CA ILE A 62 -10.76 -2.22 -10.37
C ILE A 62 -12.24 -2.26 -10.81
N ASP A 63 -12.52 -2.40 -12.11
CA ASP A 63 -13.88 -2.51 -12.62
C ASP A 63 -14.60 -3.75 -12.10
N ALA A 64 -13.91 -4.89 -11.96
CA ALA A 64 -14.48 -6.09 -11.37
C ALA A 64 -14.89 -5.87 -9.90
N VAL A 65 -14.07 -5.15 -9.11
CA VAL A 65 -14.41 -4.75 -7.74
C VAL A 65 -15.64 -3.85 -7.73
N ARG A 66 -15.68 -2.86 -8.61
CA ARG A 66 -16.82 -1.91 -8.76
C ARG A 66 -18.11 -2.63 -9.15
N GLN A 67 -18.05 -3.58 -10.07
CA GLN A 67 -19.21 -4.41 -10.47
C GLN A 67 -19.73 -5.25 -9.31
N ARG A 68 -18.84 -5.77 -8.47
CA ARG A 68 -19.21 -6.65 -7.36
C ARG A 68 -19.78 -5.90 -6.16
N PHE A 69 -19.23 -4.72 -5.83
CA PHE A 69 -19.50 -4.03 -4.58
C PHE A 69 -20.07 -2.62 -4.72
N GLY A 70 -20.13 -2.09 -5.94
CA GLY A 70 -20.51 -0.69 -6.19
C GLY A 70 -19.31 0.27 -6.18
N PRO A 71 -19.58 1.58 -6.10
CA PRO A 71 -18.55 2.61 -6.09
C PRO A 71 -17.50 2.39 -4.98
N ILE A 72 -16.24 2.70 -5.31
CA ILE A 72 -15.12 2.50 -4.38
C ILE A 72 -14.86 3.80 -3.61
N GLY A 73 -15.03 3.76 -2.28
CA GLY A 73 -14.82 4.90 -1.38
C GLY A 73 -13.43 4.94 -0.75
N VAL A 74 -12.70 3.82 -0.73
CA VAL A 74 -11.35 3.73 -0.14
C VAL A 74 -10.41 3.00 -1.07
N LEU A 75 -9.20 3.54 -1.28
CA LEU A 75 -8.12 2.91 -2.04
C LEU A 75 -6.85 2.84 -1.21
N LEU A 76 -6.26 1.64 -1.09
CA LEU A 76 -4.96 1.43 -0.47
C LEU A 76 -3.95 0.97 -1.54
N ASN A 77 -3.04 1.83 -1.93
CA ASN A 77 -1.97 1.54 -2.89
C ASN A 77 -0.75 0.94 -2.19
N ASN A 78 -0.86 -0.33 -1.78
CA ASN A 78 0.16 -1.02 -0.97
C ASN A 78 1.18 -1.82 -1.79
N ALA A 79 0.84 -2.31 -2.99
CA ALA A 79 1.71 -3.17 -3.76
C ALA A 79 3.09 -2.53 -4.03
N ALA A 80 4.15 -3.32 -3.85
CA ALA A 80 5.52 -2.87 -4.04
C ALA A 80 6.49 -4.05 -4.21
N ASN A 81 7.67 -3.76 -4.74
CA ASN A 81 8.79 -4.69 -4.81
C ASN A 81 10.08 -3.98 -4.35
N ASP A 82 10.62 -4.43 -3.21
CA ASP A 82 11.83 -3.91 -2.58
C ASP A 82 13.10 -4.72 -2.94
N THR A 83 13.12 -5.35 -4.11
CA THR A 83 14.28 -6.13 -4.57
C THR A 83 15.55 -5.29 -4.51
N ARG A 84 16.56 -5.81 -3.81
CA ARG A 84 17.86 -5.15 -3.65
C ARG A 84 18.75 -5.44 -4.85
N HIS A 85 19.51 -4.44 -5.27
CA HIS A 85 20.43 -4.53 -6.39
C HIS A 85 21.58 -3.53 -6.28
N ALA A 86 22.73 -3.85 -6.87
CA ALA A 86 23.84 -2.92 -6.99
C ALA A 86 23.50 -1.80 -8.00
N ILE A 87 24.09 -0.63 -7.82
CA ILE A 87 23.88 0.53 -8.72
C ILE A 87 24.26 0.16 -10.16
N ASP A 88 25.44 -0.44 -10.32
CA ASP A 88 25.98 -0.81 -11.65
C ASP A 88 25.20 -1.94 -12.34
N ALA A 89 24.34 -2.66 -11.62
CA ALA A 89 23.45 -3.69 -12.17
C ALA A 89 22.13 -3.11 -12.67
N THR A 90 21.87 -1.82 -12.47
CA THR A 90 20.62 -1.18 -12.89
C THR A 90 20.69 -0.85 -14.39
N THR A 91 19.77 -1.43 -15.17
CA THR A 91 19.57 -1.08 -16.59
C THR A 91 18.36 -0.15 -16.74
N PRO A 92 18.20 0.55 -17.88
CA PRO A 92 16.98 1.32 -18.15
C PRO A 92 15.70 0.50 -17.99
N GLU A 93 15.69 -0.75 -18.46
CA GLU A 93 14.53 -1.64 -18.39
C GLU A 93 14.20 -2.03 -16.95
N SER A 94 15.22 -2.35 -16.12
CA SER A 94 15.03 -2.67 -14.71
C SER A 94 14.61 -1.43 -13.91
N TRP A 95 15.08 -0.25 -14.30
CA TRP A 95 14.62 1.03 -13.74
C TRP A 95 13.15 1.25 -14.04
N ASP A 96 12.73 1.14 -15.30
CA ASP A 96 11.35 1.35 -15.74
C ASP A 96 10.40 0.34 -15.07
N ALA A 97 10.78 -0.92 -14.99
CA ALA A 97 10.03 -1.95 -14.28
C ALA A 97 9.90 -1.64 -12.77
N GLY A 98 10.97 -1.16 -12.14
CA GLY A 98 10.96 -0.76 -10.73
C GLY A 98 10.04 0.44 -10.47
N ILE A 99 10.05 1.45 -11.34
CA ILE A 99 9.12 2.60 -11.26
C ILE A 99 7.68 2.14 -11.52
N ALA A 100 7.46 1.25 -12.48
CA ALA A 100 6.13 0.74 -12.79
C ALA A 100 5.49 0.05 -11.58
N VAL A 101 6.22 -0.84 -10.90
CA VAL A 101 5.70 -1.62 -9.76
C VAL A 101 5.65 -0.84 -8.44
N ASN A 102 6.42 0.25 -8.26
CA ASN A 102 6.50 0.96 -6.98
C ASN A 102 5.84 2.35 -6.98
N LEU A 103 5.53 2.92 -8.16
CA LEU A 103 4.98 4.27 -8.28
C LEU A 103 3.85 4.38 -9.31
N LYS A 104 4.07 3.94 -10.56
CA LYS A 104 3.14 4.18 -11.68
C LYS A 104 1.73 3.67 -11.39
N HIS A 105 1.59 2.46 -10.87
CA HIS A 105 0.29 1.87 -10.56
C HIS A 105 -0.50 2.70 -9.54
N GLN A 106 0.17 3.36 -8.57
CA GLN A 106 -0.51 4.18 -7.55
C GLN A 106 -1.25 5.35 -8.20
N PHE A 107 -0.64 6.00 -9.19
CA PHE A 107 -1.30 7.08 -9.93
C PHE A 107 -2.51 6.57 -10.73
N PHE A 108 -2.34 5.48 -11.49
CA PHE A 108 -3.41 5.00 -12.37
C PHE A 108 -4.59 4.41 -11.59
N ALA A 109 -4.35 3.69 -10.50
CA ALA A 109 -5.39 3.22 -9.59
C ALA A 109 -6.13 4.40 -8.95
N ALA A 110 -5.39 5.37 -8.39
CA ALA A 110 -5.99 6.57 -7.80
C ALA A 110 -6.87 7.33 -8.81
N ARG A 111 -6.37 7.54 -10.04
CA ARG A 111 -7.12 8.21 -11.12
C ARG A 111 -8.40 7.46 -11.48
N ASN A 112 -8.37 6.13 -11.52
CA ASN A 112 -9.55 5.33 -11.85
C ASN A 112 -10.61 5.44 -10.74
N VAL A 113 -10.21 5.25 -9.48
CA VAL A 113 -11.13 5.23 -8.33
C VAL A 113 -11.65 6.64 -8.00
N ALA A 114 -10.87 7.69 -8.19
CA ALA A 114 -11.30 9.07 -7.95
C ALA A 114 -12.56 9.45 -8.72
N ARG A 115 -12.83 8.82 -9.88
CA ARG A 115 -14.06 9.03 -10.66
C ARG A 115 -15.33 8.64 -9.90
N ASP A 116 -15.25 7.62 -9.06
CA ASP A 116 -16.36 7.19 -8.21
C ASP A 116 -16.50 8.16 -7.02
N MET A 117 -15.38 8.47 -6.39
CA MET A 117 -15.33 9.36 -5.23
C MET A 117 -15.82 10.77 -5.57
N MET A 118 -15.51 11.31 -6.76
CA MET A 118 -16.00 12.62 -7.22
C MET A 118 -17.52 12.68 -7.40
N LYS A 119 -18.17 11.53 -7.61
CA LYS A 119 -19.63 11.41 -7.76
C LYS A 119 -20.32 11.14 -6.43
N SER A 120 -19.55 10.82 -5.39
CA SER A 120 -20.05 10.57 -4.04
C SER A 120 -20.24 11.89 -3.30
N GLU A 121 -21.31 12.00 -2.53
CA GLU A 121 -21.53 13.14 -1.63
C GLU A 121 -20.50 13.19 -0.49
N THR A 122 -19.95 12.04 -0.11
CA THR A 122 -18.99 11.91 0.99
C THR A 122 -17.53 11.96 0.54
N GLY A 123 -17.26 11.98 -0.77
CA GLY A 123 -15.89 11.92 -1.30
C GLY A 123 -15.25 10.55 -1.12
N GLY A 124 -14.02 10.49 -0.60
CA GLY A 124 -13.31 9.23 -0.39
C GLY A 124 -11.93 9.38 0.25
N SER A 125 -11.25 8.25 0.44
CA SER A 125 -9.90 8.20 1.01
C SER A 125 -8.95 7.37 0.15
N ILE A 126 -7.79 7.93 -0.18
CA ILE A 126 -6.69 7.27 -0.90
C ILE A 126 -5.47 7.26 0.00
N VAL A 127 -4.91 6.09 0.25
CA VAL A 127 -3.68 5.91 1.03
C VAL A 127 -2.61 5.31 0.13
N ASN A 128 -1.59 6.11 -0.17
CA ASN A 128 -0.43 5.70 -0.95
C ASN A 128 0.67 5.20 0.00
N PHE A 129 1.22 4.02 -0.27
CA PHE A 129 2.29 3.47 0.57
C PHE A 129 3.65 3.95 0.09
N GLY A 130 4.25 4.82 0.90
CA GLY A 130 5.65 5.22 0.81
C GLY A 130 6.59 4.21 1.47
N SER A 131 7.71 4.70 2.01
CA SER A 131 8.67 3.97 2.84
C SER A 131 9.58 4.98 3.54
N VAL A 132 10.07 4.67 4.72
CA VAL A 132 11.12 5.47 5.39
C VAL A 132 12.51 5.27 4.77
N SER A 133 12.68 4.36 3.81
CA SER A 133 13.98 4.01 3.20
C SER A 133 14.76 5.20 2.65
N TRP A 134 14.08 6.18 2.06
CA TRP A 134 14.71 7.39 1.54
C TRP A 134 15.13 8.36 2.66
N MET A 135 14.38 8.42 3.76
CA MET A 135 14.72 9.22 4.94
C MET A 135 15.96 8.66 5.64
N LEU A 136 16.05 7.33 5.73
CA LEU A 136 17.15 6.59 6.34
C LEU A 136 18.39 6.50 5.43
N LYS A 137 18.36 7.07 4.22
CA LYS A 137 19.47 6.99 3.25
C LYS A 137 19.84 5.55 2.92
N GLN A 138 18.85 4.66 2.84
CA GLN A 138 19.10 3.22 2.67
C GLN A 138 19.66 2.91 1.29
N GLY A 139 20.85 2.30 1.25
CA GLY A 139 21.50 1.83 0.04
C GLY A 139 20.97 0.46 -0.45
N GLY A 140 21.45 0.03 -1.63
CA GLY A 140 21.16 -1.29 -2.18
C GLY A 140 19.79 -1.44 -2.86
N MET A 141 19.02 -0.35 -3.00
CA MET A 141 17.73 -0.35 -3.69
C MET A 141 17.36 1.03 -4.26
N PRO A 142 18.24 1.66 -5.07
CA PRO A 142 18.06 3.05 -5.49
C PRO A 142 16.74 3.30 -6.24
N VAL A 143 16.31 2.38 -7.11
CA VAL A 143 15.05 2.52 -7.86
C VAL A 143 13.84 2.51 -6.92
N TYR A 144 13.81 1.58 -5.97
CA TYR A 144 12.75 1.51 -4.96
C TYR A 144 12.71 2.79 -4.11
N THR A 145 13.86 3.21 -3.58
CA THR A 145 13.98 4.41 -2.74
C THR A 145 13.52 5.66 -3.48
N THR A 146 13.92 5.81 -4.76
CA THR A 146 13.47 6.91 -5.62
C THR A 146 11.96 6.88 -5.83
N ALA A 147 11.39 5.72 -6.18
CA ALA A 147 9.95 5.57 -6.38
C ALA A 147 9.18 5.92 -5.09
N LYS A 148 9.64 5.44 -3.93
CA LYS A 148 8.98 5.67 -2.64
C LYS A 148 9.11 7.12 -2.16
N ALA A 149 10.21 7.82 -2.48
CA ALA A 149 10.31 9.26 -2.28
C ALA A 149 9.33 10.05 -3.18
N ALA A 150 9.15 9.63 -4.44
CA ALA A 150 8.23 10.29 -5.38
C ALA A 150 6.75 10.18 -4.97
N VAL A 151 6.36 9.17 -4.17
CA VAL A 151 5.00 8.99 -3.64
C VAL A 151 4.53 10.23 -2.86
N HIS A 152 5.43 10.95 -2.18
CA HIS A 152 5.11 12.18 -1.43
C HIS A 152 4.64 13.30 -2.36
N GLY A 153 5.37 13.53 -3.46
CA GLY A 153 4.99 14.53 -4.47
C GLY A 153 3.66 14.17 -5.12
N LEU A 154 3.49 12.89 -5.50
CA LEU A 154 2.24 12.38 -6.04
C LEU A 154 1.07 12.62 -5.08
N THR A 155 1.20 12.23 -3.82
CA THR A 155 0.16 12.38 -2.80
C THR A 155 -0.28 13.82 -2.62
N ARG A 156 0.67 14.77 -2.51
CA ARG A 156 0.37 16.20 -2.32
C ARG A 156 -0.32 16.80 -3.54
N SER A 157 0.12 16.42 -4.74
CA SER A 157 -0.51 16.86 -5.98
C SER A 157 -1.97 16.39 -6.07
N LEU A 158 -2.21 15.09 -5.84
CA LEU A 158 -3.55 14.52 -5.89
C LEU A 158 -4.46 15.07 -4.78
N ALA A 159 -3.93 15.28 -3.57
CA ALA A 159 -4.68 15.90 -2.47
C ALA A 159 -5.14 17.31 -2.82
N ARG A 160 -4.30 18.12 -3.48
CA ARG A 160 -4.65 19.46 -3.92
C ARG A 160 -5.71 19.46 -5.02
N GLU A 161 -5.56 18.54 -5.99
CA GLU A 161 -6.46 18.43 -7.14
C GLU A 161 -7.86 17.95 -6.74
N TRP A 162 -7.94 16.96 -5.85
CA TRP A 162 -9.20 16.30 -5.53
C TRP A 162 -9.81 16.73 -4.19
N GLY A 163 -9.15 17.56 -3.42
CA GLY A 163 -9.69 18.14 -2.18
C GLY A 163 -11.06 18.83 -2.34
N PRO A 164 -11.32 19.60 -3.42
CA PRO A 164 -12.65 20.19 -3.67
C PRO A 164 -13.79 19.18 -3.76
N PHE A 165 -13.49 17.89 -3.99
CA PHE A 165 -14.45 16.78 -4.06
C PHE A 165 -14.50 15.97 -2.76
N ASN A 166 -13.96 16.47 -1.66
CA ASN A 166 -13.85 15.74 -0.40
C ASN A 166 -13.03 14.45 -0.48
N ILE A 167 -12.11 14.33 -1.44
CA ILE A 167 -11.20 13.19 -1.54
C ILE A 167 -9.92 13.51 -0.77
N ARG A 168 -9.66 12.72 0.26
CA ARG A 168 -8.42 12.79 1.04
C ARG A 168 -7.37 11.87 0.41
N VAL A 169 -6.15 12.36 0.28
CA VAL A 169 -5.03 11.57 -0.23
C VAL A 169 -3.85 11.73 0.72
N ASN A 170 -3.39 10.63 1.32
CA ASN A 170 -2.30 10.64 2.29
C ASN A 170 -1.25 9.58 1.96
N THR A 171 -0.04 9.77 2.48
CA THR A 171 1.02 8.76 2.41
C THR A 171 1.14 8.05 3.75
N LEU A 172 1.16 6.71 3.74
CA LEU A 172 1.55 5.89 4.88
C LEU A 172 2.97 5.35 4.64
N LEU A 173 3.88 5.62 5.59
CA LEU A 173 5.29 5.26 5.50
C LEU A 173 5.65 4.19 6.55
N PRO A 174 5.65 2.92 6.17
CA PRO A 174 6.15 1.88 7.06
C PRO A 174 7.66 1.96 7.28
N GLY A 175 8.07 1.65 8.51
CA GLY A 175 9.44 1.23 8.82
C GLY A 175 9.72 -0.20 8.35
N TRP A 176 10.64 -0.92 9.03
CA TRP A 176 10.92 -2.32 8.69
C TRP A 176 9.91 -3.25 9.35
N VAL A 177 8.94 -3.70 8.57
CA VAL A 177 7.82 -4.54 9.01
C VAL A 177 8.17 -6.03 8.86
N MET A 178 7.96 -6.80 9.92
CA MET A 178 8.27 -8.24 9.97
C MET A 178 7.23 -9.08 9.22
N THR A 179 7.29 -9.01 7.89
CA THR A 179 6.55 -9.91 7.01
C THR A 179 7.32 -11.20 6.79
N GLU A 180 6.65 -12.29 6.39
CA GLU A 180 7.30 -13.56 6.06
C GLU A 180 8.43 -13.39 5.03
N ARG A 181 8.23 -12.54 4.00
CA ARG A 181 9.25 -12.21 3.01
C ARG A 181 10.47 -11.56 3.66
N GLN A 182 10.28 -10.58 4.54
CA GLN A 182 11.38 -9.89 5.21
C GLN A 182 12.14 -10.83 6.15
N LEU A 183 11.41 -11.63 6.93
CA LEU A 183 12.01 -12.64 7.81
C LEU A 183 12.88 -13.65 7.04
N ARG A 184 12.39 -14.12 5.89
CA ARG A 184 13.10 -15.10 5.06
C ARG A 184 14.34 -14.54 4.35
N LEU A 185 14.27 -13.29 3.86
CA LEU A 185 15.29 -12.76 2.95
C LEU A 185 16.32 -11.85 3.62
N TRP A 186 15.92 -11.10 4.65
CA TRP A 186 16.71 -9.95 5.12
C TRP A 186 16.87 -9.88 6.64
N SER A 187 16.09 -10.65 7.39
CA SER A 187 16.04 -10.56 8.85
C SER A 187 16.96 -11.59 9.48
N ASP A 188 18.13 -11.16 9.95
CA ASP A 188 18.95 -11.87 10.91
C ASP A 188 18.94 -11.15 12.28
N GLU A 189 19.46 -11.81 13.32
CA GLU A 189 19.49 -11.24 14.68
C GLU A 189 20.25 -9.90 14.74
N ALA A 190 21.34 -9.77 13.98
CA ALA A 190 22.14 -8.56 13.96
C ALA A 190 21.39 -7.39 13.31
N ALA A 191 20.65 -7.64 12.20
CA ALA A 191 19.82 -6.65 11.53
C ALA A 191 18.66 -6.20 12.42
N GLN A 192 17.98 -7.15 13.08
CA GLN A 192 16.91 -6.84 14.04
C GLN A 192 17.43 -6.00 15.20
N ARG A 193 18.58 -6.36 15.79
CA ARG A 193 19.19 -5.61 16.87
C ARG A 193 19.53 -4.19 16.46
N ARG A 194 20.19 -4.00 15.30
CA ARG A 194 20.49 -2.65 14.76
C ARG A 194 19.23 -1.80 14.60
N THR A 195 18.15 -2.40 14.12
CA THR A 195 16.88 -1.69 13.95
C THR A 195 16.27 -1.31 15.30
N LEU A 196 16.23 -2.24 16.24
CA LEU A 196 15.73 -1.98 17.60
C LEU A 196 16.56 -0.92 18.34
N ASP A 197 17.88 -0.90 18.14
CA ASP A 197 18.75 0.12 18.73
C ASP A 197 18.46 1.51 18.17
N ALA A 198 18.14 1.59 16.88
CA ALA A 198 17.82 2.84 16.19
C ALA A 198 16.38 3.33 16.45
N GLN A 199 15.43 2.43 16.74
CA GLN A 199 14.06 2.80 17.07
C GLN A 199 13.91 3.38 18.48
N CYS A 200 12.96 4.31 18.66
CA CYS A 200 12.53 4.73 20.00
C CYS A 200 11.77 3.61 20.73
N LEU A 201 10.84 2.95 20.03
CA LEU A 201 10.07 1.83 20.56
C LEU A 201 10.81 0.50 20.33
N LYS A 202 11.04 -0.27 21.42
CA LYS A 202 11.93 -1.45 21.41
C LYS A 202 11.17 -2.74 21.08
N ARG A 203 10.37 -2.72 20.02
CA ARG A 203 9.79 -3.92 19.41
C ARG A 203 9.78 -3.80 17.89
N MET A 204 9.92 -4.93 17.20
CA MET A 204 9.83 -4.96 15.74
C MET A 204 8.39 -4.70 15.28
N LEU A 205 8.25 -3.92 14.21
CA LEU A 205 6.95 -3.61 13.60
C LEU A 205 6.32 -4.87 13.01
N GLN A 206 5.03 -5.00 13.25
CA GLN A 206 4.20 -6.04 12.68
C GLN A 206 3.27 -5.47 11.60
N PRO A 207 2.79 -6.28 10.64
CA PRO A 207 1.81 -5.83 9.66
C PRO A 207 0.55 -5.18 10.27
N ALA A 208 0.14 -5.64 11.45
CA ALA A 208 -1.01 -5.07 12.19
C ALA A 208 -0.80 -3.61 12.62
N ASP A 209 0.45 -3.19 12.90
CA ASP A 209 0.74 -1.78 13.25
C ASP A 209 0.46 -0.86 12.07
N ILE A 210 0.74 -1.34 10.86
CA ILE A 210 0.50 -0.62 9.62
C ILE A 210 -1.00 -0.61 9.27
N ALA A 211 -1.66 -1.75 9.46
CA ALA A 211 -3.10 -1.86 9.20
C ALA A 211 -3.93 -0.95 10.11
N ALA A 212 -3.54 -0.78 11.37
CA ALA A 212 -4.21 0.14 12.30
C ALA A 212 -4.18 1.60 11.79
N MET A 213 -3.04 2.07 11.30
CA MET A 213 -2.94 3.41 10.71
C MET A 213 -3.73 3.52 9.39
N ALA A 214 -3.73 2.46 8.56
CA ALA A 214 -4.51 2.44 7.33
C ALA A 214 -6.02 2.50 7.60
N LEU A 215 -6.52 1.82 8.63
CA LEU A 215 -7.91 1.91 9.08
C LEU A 215 -8.26 3.33 9.53
N PHE A 216 -7.41 3.96 10.36
CA PHE A 216 -7.60 5.36 10.77
C PHE A 216 -7.68 6.30 9.56
N LEU A 217 -6.75 6.16 8.60
CA LEU A 217 -6.73 7.01 7.40
C LEU A 217 -7.91 6.76 6.46
N ALA A 218 -8.51 5.58 6.49
CA ALA A 218 -9.71 5.25 5.73
C ALA A 218 -11.00 5.79 6.35
N ALA A 219 -11.03 5.94 7.68
CA ALA A 219 -12.21 6.34 8.45
C ALA A 219 -12.40 7.86 8.51
N ASP A 220 -13.60 8.29 8.93
CA ASP A 220 -13.96 9.69 9.17
C ASP A 220 -13.19 10.33 10.33
N ASP A 221 -12.61 9.52 11.22
CA ASP A 221 -11.71 9.99 12.29
C ASP A 221 -10.51 10.79 11.74
N SER A 222 -10.15 10.59 10.46
CA SER A 222 -9.12 11.34 9.76
C SER A 222 -9.67 12.35 8.74
N ALA A 223 -10.90 12.86 8.92
CA ALA A 223 -11.60 13.73 7.96
C ALA A 223 -10.81 14.99 7.54
N MET A 224 -9.97 15.54 8.42
CA MET A 224 -9.13 16.72 8.13
C MET A 224 -7.68 16.36 7.79
N CYS A 225 -7.36 15.07 7.60
CA CYS A 225 -6.03 14.61 7.22
C CYS A 225 -5.96 14.41 5.70
N THR A 226 -5.26 15.29 4.99
CA THR A 226 -5.00 15.16 3.54
C THR A 226 -3.67 15.80 3.16
N GLY A 227 -2.97 15.26 2.17
CA GLY A 227 -1.67 15.71 1.71
C GLY A 227 -0.54 15.49 2.73
N GLN A 228 -0.74 14.61 3.72
CA GLN A 228 0.18 14.39 4.84
C GLN A 228 0.90 13.04 4.72
N ASP A 229 2.04 12.98 5.40
CA ASP A 229 2.87 11.80 5.55
C ASP A 229 2.69 11.24 6.96
N PHE A 230 2.21 10.00 7.06
CA PHE A 230 2.00 9.29 8.33
C PHE A 230 3.05 8.19 8.49
N ILE A 231 4.01 8.41 9.37
CA ILE A 231 5.12 7.50 9.61
C ILE A 231 4.75 6.50 10.70
N VAL A 232 4.94 5.21 10.41
CA VAL A 232 4.76 4.11 11.37
C VAL A 232 6.03 3.26 11.34
N ASP A 233 7.02 3.66 12.15
CA ASP A 233 8.37 3.08 12.14
C ASP A 233 8.99 2.88 13.53
N GLY A 234 8.21 3.12 14.58
CA GLY A 234 8.69 3.03 15.96
C GLY A 234 9.65 4.16 16.38
N GLY A 235 9.69 5.25 15.61
CA GLY A 235 10.62 6.37 15.82
C GLY A 235 12.03 6.05 15.33
N TRP A 236 12.14 5.44 14.13
CA TRP A 236 13.42 5.10 13.50
C TRP A 236 13.96 6.22 12.60
N SER A 237 13.11 6.94 11.85
CA SER A 237 13.52 8.02 10.96
C SER A 237 13.51 9.40 11.59
#